data_c9fd138d1874f184103b7b4447ef456b
#
_entry.id   c9fd138d1874f184103b7b4447ef456b
#
_cell.length_a   1.000
_cell.length_b   1.000
_cell.length_c   1.000
_cell.angle_alpha   90.00
_cell.angle_beta   90.00
_cell.angle_gamma   90.00
#
_symmetry.space_group_name_H-M   'P 1'
#
loop_
_entity.id
_entity.type
_entity.pdbx_description
1 polymer ?
#
loop_
_entity_poly.entity_id
_entity_poly.type
_entity_poly.pdbx_seq_one_letter_code
_entity_poly.pdbx_strand_id
1 'polypeptide(L)'
;MIKELFDLSGRVALITGGSKGIGKACARGLAECGAHIAISARHEEELKSAAEEIGRGLSVTVRYFVADMHDRAQVKKLAADVLEAFGRCDVLFNNAGSNKPQTLLETTEEAWDSLLELNLTSCMLLSRQIVPSMIKHRWGRIIYTSSIMGLASNPARGAYSATKAALIGMARAQALELGPHGITVNCLAPGPVATDLPMSLLSDEQKRVFAERTALKRWGQPRDMVGPVVLLATEAGAFITGNVILADGGILCRTFD
;
A
#
# COMPACT_ATOMS: atom_id res chain seq x y z
N MET A 1 15.48 12.75 19.52
CA MET A 1 16.05 12.12 18.29
C MET A 1 15.17 11.00 17.74
N ILE A 2 15.09 9.79 18.35
CA ILE A 2 14.35 8.68 17.73
C ILE A 2 12.85 8.97 17.57
N LYS A 3 12.21 9.56 18.55
CA LYS A 3 10.79 9.94 18.49
C LYS A 3 10.51 10.96 17.39
N GLU A 4 11.40 11.93 17.19
CA GLU A 4 11.29 12.96 16.15
C GLU A 4 11.40 12.36 14.74
N LEU A 5 12.25 11.32 14.57
CA LEU A 5 12.37 10.62 13.28
C LEU A 5 11.09 9.93 12.83
N PHE A 6 10.25 9.53 13.76
CA PHE A 6 8.99 8.85 13.50
C PHE A 6 7.75 9.74 13.70
N ASP A 7 7.94 11.04 13.98
CA ASP A 7 6.84 11.97 14.17
C ASP A 7 6.21 12.41 12.85
N LEU A 8 4.89 12.27 12.76
CA LEU A 8 4.06 12.73 11.65
C LEU A 8 3.03 13.79 12.09
N SER A 9 3.25 14.44 13.23
CA SER A 9 2.35 15.49 13.72
C SER A 9 2.14 16.59 12.68
N GLY A 10 0.88 16.93 12.40
CA GLY A 10 0.51 17.90 11.37
C GLY A 10 0.63 17.40 9.92
N ARG A 11 0.99 16.15 9.69
CA ARG A 11 0.99 15.50 8.38
C ARG A 11 -0.33 14.79 8.11
N VAL A 12 -0.64 14.62 6.83
CA VAL A 12 -1.85 13.92 6.36
C VAL A 12 -1.43 12.69 5.54
N ALA A 13 -1.93 11.53 5.91
CA ALA A 13 -1.71 10.29 5.19
C ALA A 13 -3.00 9.81 4.51
N LEU A 14 -2.94 9.54 3.19
CA LEU A 14 -4.00 8.88 2.43
C LEU A 14 -3.63 7.42 2.20
N ILE A 15 -4.52 6.51 2.61
CA ILE A 15 -4.35 5.07 2.47
C ILE A 15 -5.50 4.49 1.66
N THR A 16 -5.23 3.94 0.46
CA THR A 16 -6.23 3.20 -0.31
C THR A 16 -6.33 1.76 0.18
N GLY A 17 -7.54 1.17 0.14
CA GLY A 17 -7.80 -0.12 0.76
C GLY A 17 -7.65 -0.10 2.28
N GLY A 18 -8.01 1.04 2.91
CA GLY A 18 -7.79 1.31 4.33
C GLY A 18 -8.86 0.73 5.26
N SER A 19 -9.91 0.07 4.75
CA SER A 19 -10.99 -0.46 5.59
C SER A 19 -10.61 -1.74 6.34
N LYS A 20 -9.61 -2.51 5.86
CA LYS A 20 -9.20 -3.79 6.46
C LYS A 20 -7.75 -4.16 6.15
N GLY A 21 -7.30 -5.27 6.73
CA GLY A 21 -6.01 -5.89 6.44
C GLY A 21 -4.82 -4.96 6.64
N ILE A 22 -3.89 -4.99 5.69
CA ILE A 22 -2.65 -4.21 5.72
C ILE A 22 -2.93 -2.71 5.77
N GLY A 23 -3.86 -2.22 4.93
CA GLY A 23 -4.18 -0.80 4.86
C GLY A 23 -4.68 -0.24 6.18
N LYS A 24 -5.63 -0.92 6.85
CA LYS A 24 -6.16 -0.52 8.16
C LYS A 24 -5.08 -0.54 9.24
N ALA A 25 -4.26 -1.60 9.30
CA ALA A 25 -3.20 -1.70 10.28
C ALA A 25 -2.14 -0.59 10.10
N CYS A 26 -1.74 -0.31 8.87
CA CYS A 26 -0.79 0.76 8.57
C CYS A 26 -1.39 2.15 8.83
N ALA A 27 -2.68 2.36 8.51
CA ALA A 27 -3.37 3.60 8.85
C ALA A 27 -3.37 3.86 10.36
N ARG A 28 -3.60 2.83 11.19
CA ARG A 28 -3.50 2.93 12.65
C ARG A 28 -2.08 3.27 13.08
N GLY A 29 -1.05 2.61 12.55
CA GLY A 29 0.34 2.90 12.89
C GLY A 29 0.78 4.32 12.52
N LEU A 30 0.35 4.84 11.35
CA LEU A 30 0.62 6.22 10.96
C LEU A 30 -0.12 7.23 11.85
N ALA A 31 -1.35 6.91 12.29
CA ALA A 31 -2.10 7.70 13.25
C ALA A 31 -1.41 7.76 14.62
N GLU A 32 -0.83 6.65 15.09
CA GLU A 32 -0.05 6.58 16.33
C GLU A 32 1.25 7.40 16.25
N CYS A 33 1.78 7.61 15.03
CA CYS A 33 2.87 8.54 14.77
C CYS A 33 2.41 10.01 14.67
N GLY A 34 1.12 10.32 14.88
CA GLY A 34 0.57 11.68 14.88
C GLY A 34 -0.03 12.16 13.55
N ALA A 35 -0.06 11.33 12.50
CA ALA A 35 -0.66 11.73 11.23
C ALA A 35 -2.19 11.84 11.32
N HIS A 36 -2.78 12.84 10.67
CA HIS A 36 -4.18 12.82 10.28
C HIS A 36 -4.36 11.79 9.16
N ILE A 37 -5.45 11.04 9.18
CA ILE A 37 -5.67 9.90 8.30
C ILE A 37 -6.86 10.10 7.38
N ALA A 38 -6.65 9.87 6.09
CA ALA A 38 -7.67 9.63 5.09
C ALA A 38 -7.60 8.16 4.67
N ILE A 39 -8.68 7.41 4.84
CA ILE A 39 -8.79 6.05 4.31
C ILE A 39 -9.80 5.98 3.19
N SER A 40 -9.54 5.14 2.19
CA SER A 40 -10.49 4.92 1.09
C SER A 40 -10.69 3.43 0.82
N ALA A 41 -11.93 3.06 0.52
CA ALA A 41 -12.36 1.75 0.02
C ALA A 41 -13.75 1.87 -0.62
N ARG A 42 -14.33 0.74 -1.05
CA ARG A 42 -15.63 0.71 -1.77
C ARG A 42 -16.85 0.66 -0.84
N HIS A 43 -16.70 0.09 0.35
CA HIS A 43 -17.82 -0.18 1.25
C HIS A 43 -17.81 0.79 2.41
N GLU A 44 -18.84 1.64 2.47
CA GLU A 44 -18.95 2.74 3.43
C GLU A 44 -18.99 2.26 4.88
N GLU A 45 -19.78 1.25 5.19
CA GLU A 45 -19.91 0.72 6.56
C GLU A 45 -18.59 0.15 7.10
N GLU A 46 -17.80 -0.56 6.23
CA GLU A 46 -16.48 -1.03 6.60
C GLU A 46 -15.52 0.14 6.87
N LEU A 47 -15.60 1.20 6.06
CA LEU A 47 -14.78 2.40 6.21
C LEU A 47 -15.11 3.16 7.49
N LYS A 48 -16.40 3.32 7.81
CA LYS A 48 -16.87 3.99 9.01
C LYS A 48 -16.35 3.29 10.27
N SER A 49 -16.54 1.98 10.35
CA SER A 49 -16.02 1.17 11.45
C SER A 49 -14.49 1.25 11.55
N ALA A 50 -13.80 1.16 10.41
CA ALA A 50 -12.34 1.27 10.38
C ALA A 50 -11.84 2.64 10.85
N ALA A 51 -12.50 3.73 10.44
CA ALA A 51 -12.12 5.08 10.84
C ALA A 51 -12.25 5.28 12.37
N GLU A 52 -13.34 4.77 12.97
CA GLU A 52 -13.53 4.79 14.42
C GLU A 52 -12.44 4.00 15.17
N GLU A 53 -12.10 2.80 14.66
CA GLU A 53 -11.05 1.97 15.26
C GLU A 53 -9.65 2.60 15.12
N ILE A 54 -9.35 3.17 13.94
CA ILE A 54 -8.07 3.85 13.69
C ILE A 54 -7.90 5.06 14.61
N GLY A 55 -8.96 5.85 14.82
CA GLY A 55 -8.89 7.05 15.65
C GLY A 55 -8.98 6.81 17.14
N ARG A 56 -9.40 5.62 17.57
CA ARG A 56 -9.70 5.35 18.97
C ARG A 56 -8.52 5.63 19.90
N GLY A 57 -8.73 6.56 20.85
CA GLY A 57 -7.74 6.95 21.85
C GLY A 57 -6.61 7.84 21.33
N LEU A 58 -6.70 8.37 20.11
CA LEU A 58 -5.72 9.26 19.50
C LEU A 58 -6.31 10.66 19.29
N SER A 59 -5.44 11.67 19.35
CA SER A 59 -5.80 13.09 19.10
C SER A 59 -5.57 13.49 17.63
N VAL A 60 -5.91 12.60 16.69
CA VAL A 60 -5.76 12.84 15.24
C VAL A 60 -7.13 12.83 14.55
N THR A 61 -7.24 13.52 13.43
CA THR A 61 -8.43 13.45 12.59
C THR A 61 -8.36 12.23 11.69
N VAL A 62 -9.40 11.40 11.71
CA VAL A 62 -9.56 10.29 10.77
C VAL A 62 -10.81 10.52 9.95
N ARG A 63 -10.68 10.55 8.62
CA ARG A 63 -11.80 10.66 7.67
C ARG A 63 -11.78 9.50 6.70
N TYR A 64 -12.94 9.11 6.23
CA TYR A 64 -13.08 8.08 5.20
C TYR A 64 -13.70 8.65 3.92
N PHE A 65 -13.36 8.03 2.79
CA PHE A 65 -13.82 8.42 1.47
C PHE A 65 -14.18 7.15 0.69
N VAL A 66 -15.40 7.08 0.21
CA VAL A 66 -15.85 5.96 -0.63
C VAL A 66 -15.33 6.18 -2.04
N ALA A 67 -14.55 5.23 -2.55
CA ALA A 67 -14.08 5.26 -3.93
C ALA A 67 -13.77 3.84 -4.45
N ASP A 68 -14.17 3.56 -5.67
CA ASP A 68 -13.71 2.39 -6.43
C ASP A 68 -12.46 2.75 -7.23
N MET A 69 -11.37 2.08 -6.93
CA MET A 69 -10.09 2.29 -7.61
C MET A 69 -10.07 1.74 -9.05
N HIS A 70 -11.10 1.03 -9.51
CA HIS A 70 -11.30 0.72 -10.93
C HIS A 70 -11.87 1.89 -11.73
N ASP A 71 -12.49 2.87 -11.07
CA ASP A 71 -13.10 4.04 -11.70
C ASP A 71 -12.14 5.24 -11.65
N ARG A 72 -11.59 5.60 -12.79
CA ARG A 72 -10.64 6.72 -12.94
C ARG A 72 -11.22 8.06 -12.49
N ALA A 73 -12.53 8.28 -12.66
CA ALA A 73 -13.18 9.51 -12.21
C ALA A 73 -13.24 9.54 -10.67
N GLN A 74 -13.58 8.43 -10.04
CA GLN A 74 -13.59 8.32 -8.57
C GLN A 74 -12.18 8.43 -7.98
N VAL A 75 -11.14 7.88 -8.65
CA VAL A 75 -9.74 8.06 -8.22
C VAL A 75 -9.34 9.54 -8.22
N LYS A 76 -9.68 10.29 -9.28
CA LYS A 76 -9.41 11.74 -9.35
C LYS A 76 -10.21 12.51 -8.30
N LYS A 77 -11.48 12.15 -8.11
CA LYS A 77 -12.35 12.76 -7.11
C LYS A 77 -11.82 12.52 -5.70
N LEU A 78 -11.38 11.30 -5.39
CA LEU A 78 -10.76 10.97 -4.09
C LEU A 78 -9.60 11.93 -3.76
N ALA A 79 -8.71 12.17 -4.70
CA ALA A 79 -7.60 13.10 -4.49
C ALA A 79 -8.09 14.52 -4.18
N ALA A 80 -9.06 15.00 -4.96
CA ALA A 80 -9.65 16.32 -4.76
C ALA A 80 -10.33 16.44 -3.40
N ASP A 81 -11.16 15.47 -3.03
CA ASP A 81 -11.90 15.45 -1.76
C ASP A 81 -10.93 15.44 -0.55
N VAL A 82 -9.83 14.67 -0.63
CA VAL A 82 -8.80 14.63 0.43
C VAL A 82 -8.08 15.97 0.55
N LEU A 83 -7.69 16.57 -0.58
CA LEU A 83 -7.02 17.87 -0.59
C LEU A 83 -7.94 18.99 -0.11
N GLU A 84 -9.23 18.95 -0.43
CA GLU A 84 -10.23 19.86 0.10
C GLU A 84 -10.42 19.69 1.61
N ALA A 85 -10.52 18.44 2.08
CA ALA A 85 -10.82 18.12 3.48
C ALA A 85 -9.69 18.44 4.45
N PHE A 86 -8.42 18.35 4.00
CA PHE A 86 -7.23 18.48 4.84
C PHE A 86 -6.26 19.60 4.39
N GLY A 87 -6.45 20.19 3.21
CA GLY A 87 -5.57 21.20 2.63
C GLY A 87 -4.24 20.65 2.08
N ARG A 88 -3.92 19.39 2.36
CA ARG A 88 -2.66 18.71 1.98
C ARG A 88 -2.77 17.20 1.99
N CYS A 89 -1.84 16.54 1.35
CA CYS A 89 -1.56 15.12 1.53
C CYS A 89 -0.05 14.92 1.48
N ASP A 90 0.52 14.40 2.56
CA ASP A 90 1.96 14.26 2.76
C ASP A 90 2.44 12.83 2.53
N VAL A 91 1.66 11.86 2.95
CA VAL A 91 1.93 10.43 2.77
C VAL A 91 0.84 9.84 1.90
N LEU A 92 1.21 9.20 0.81
CA LEU A 92 0.30 8.43 -0.04
C LEU A 92 0.69 6.96 0.00
N PHE A 93 -0.12 6.14 0.66
CA PHE A 93 0.04 4.69 0.66
C PHE A 93 -0.96 4.06 -0.31
N ASN A 94 -0.51 3.78 -1.53
CA ASN A 94 -1.24 3.05 -2.56
C ASN A 94 -1.25 1.56 -2.20
N ASN A 95 -2.25 1.14 -1.44
CA ASN A 95 -2.35 -0.22 -0.92
C ASN A 95 -3.51 -1.01 -1.53
N ALA A 96 -4.55 -0.36 -2.02
CA ALA A 96 -5.65 -1.05 -2.70
C ALA A 96 -5.15 -1.93 -3.84
N GLY A 97 -5.64 -3.15 -3.89
CA GLY A 97 -5.25 -4.10 -4.91
C GLY A 97 -5.99 -5.42 -4.79
N SER A 98 -5.93 -6.22 -5.83
CA SER A 98 -6.51 -7.55 -5.89
C SER A 98 -5.60 -8.52 -6.63
N ASN A 99 -5.94 -9.79 -6.56
CA ASN A 99 -5.26 -10.87 -7.24
C ASN A 99 -6.30 -11.89 -7.73
N LYS A 100 -6.25 -12.20 -9.02
CA LYS A 100 -7.09 -13.22 -9.65
C LYS A 100 -6.16 -14.27 -10.27
N PRO A 101 -5.98 -15.43 -9.60
CA PRO A 101 -5.15 -16.51 -10.14
C PRO A 101 -5.76 -17.06 -11.43
N GLN A 102 -5.02 -16.98 -12.53
CA GLN A 102 -5.38 -17.52 -13.84
C GLN A 102 -4.10 -17.90 -14.58
N THR A 103 -4.09 -19.06 -15.22
CA THR A 103 -3.02 -19.44 -16.15
C THR A 103 -3.03 -18.53 -17.37
N LEU A 104 -1.99 -18.60 -18.20
CA LEU A 104 -1.92 -17.80 -19.43
C LEU A 104 -3.13 -18.05 -20.35
N LEU A 105 -3.57 -19.29 -20.46
CA LEU A 105 -4.70 -19.68 -21.33
C LEU A 105 -6.06 -19.31 -20.76
N GLU A 106 -6.18 -19.14 -19.44
CA GLU A 106 -7.42 -18.76 -18.75
C GLU A 106 -7.56 -17.25 -18.60
N THR A 107 -6.47 -16.50 -18.76
CA THR A 107 -6.49 -15.03 -18.59
C THR A 107 -7.24 -14.40 -19.76
N THR A 108 -8.40 -13.80 -19.48
CA THR A 108 -9.13 -13.01 -20.47
C THR A 108 -8.61 -11.57 -20.52
N GLU A 109 -8.87 -10.87 -21.62
CA GLU A 109 -8.50 -9.46 -21.78
C GLU A 109 -9.14 -8.59 -20.69
N GLU A 110 -10.41 -8.83 -20.35
CA GLU A 110 -11.14 -8.07 -19.33
C GLU A 110 -10.53 -8.31 -17.94
N ALA A 111 -10.12 -9.56 -17.63
CA ALA A 111 -9.49 -9.87 -16.34
C ALA A 111 -8.11 -9.23 -16.24
N TRP A 112 -7.36 -9.23 -17.34
CA TRP A 112 -6.07 -8.53 -17.46
C TRP A 112 -6.23 -7.03 -17.26
N ASP A 113 -7.11 -6.40 -18.04
CA ASP A 113 -7.35 -4.94 -17.98
C ASP A 113 -7.86 -4.49 -16.62
N SER A 114 -8.79 -5.24 -16.01
CA SER A 114 -9.29 -4.96 -14.67
C SER A 114 -8.19 -4.99 -13.63
N LEU A 115 -7.26 -5.95 -13.72
CA LEU A 115 -6.16 -6.06 -12.76
C LEU A 115 -5.12 -4.95 -12.95
N LEU A 116 -4.81 -4.60 -14.19
CA LEU A 116 -3.96 -3.44 -14.52
C LEU A 116 -4.59 -2.14 -14.04
N GLU A 117 -5.88 -1.94 -14.26
CA GLU A 117 -6.57 -0.73 -13.82
C GLU A 117 -6.48 -0.57 -12.31
N LEU A 118 -6.84 -1.61 -11.54
CA LEU A 118 -6.83 -1.55 -10.09
C LEU A 118 -5.43 -1.43 -9.51
N ASN A 119 -4.50 -2.32 -9.91
CA ASN A 119 -3.22 -2.48 -9.22
C ASN A 119 -2.14 -1.51 -9.68
N LEU A 120 -2.27 -0.91 -10.87
CA LEU A 120 -1.23 -0.08 -11.48
C LEU A 120 -1.75 1.28 -11.92
N THR A 121 -2.76 1.32 -12.79
CA THR A 121 -3.26 2.58 -13.37
C THR A 121 -3.82 3.51 -12.30
N SER A 122 -4.61 2.97 -11.36
CA SER A 122 -5.16 3.75 -10.25
C SER A 122 -4.08 4.37 -9.38
N CYS A 123 -2.99 3.62 -9.10
CA CYS A 123 -1.86 4.10 -8.31
C CYS A 123 -1.17 5.29 -9.00
N MET A 124 -0.92 5.16 -10.31
CA MET A 124 -0.34 6.25 -11.12
C MET A 124 -1.24 7.47 -11.13
N LEU A 125 -2.54 7.29 -11.39
CA LEU A 125 -3.50 8.39 -11.45
C LEU A 125 -3.62 9.13 -10.12
N LEU A 126 -3.75 8.39 -9.01
CA LEU A 126 -3.85 9.00 -7.68
C LEU A 126 -2.57 9.76 -7.31
N SER A 127 -1.40 9.15 -7.54
CA SER A 127 -0.11 9.82 -7.29
C SER A 127 0.01 11.11 -8.10
N ARG A 128 -0.35 11.08 -9.38
CA ARG A 128 -0.34 12.26 -10.26
C ARG A 128 -1.21 13.41 -9.74
N GLN A 129 -2.34 13.11 -9.09
CA GLN A 129 -3.21 14.14 -8.51
C GLN A 129 -2.65 14.71 -7.19
N ILE A 130 -1.99 13.89 -6.38
CA ILE A 130 -1.48 14.27 -5.06
C ILE A 130 -0.12 14.97 -5.12
N VAL A 131 0.76 14.58 -6.03
CA VAL A 131 2.15 15.09 -6.16
C VAL A 131 2.24 16.62 -6.21
N PRO A 132 1.37 17.38 -6.90
CA PRO A 132 1.44 18.85 -6.89
C PRO A 132 1.37 19.45 -5.48
N SER A 133 0.55 18.86 -4.58
CA SER A 133 0.49 19.27 -3.16
C SER A 133 1.81 18.98 -2.43
N MET A 134 2.41 17.80 -2.65
CA MET A 134 3.70 17.44 -2.06
C MET A 134 4.84 18.37 -2.54
N ILE A 135 4.88 18.68 -3.85
CA ILE A 135 5.86 19.61 -4.43
C ILE A 135 5.74 21.00 -3.78
N LYS A 136 4.51 21.52 -3.65
CA LYS A 136 4.24 22.80 -2.99
C LYS A 136 4.80 22.87 -1.57
N HIS A 137 4.71 21.75 -0.83
CA HIS A 137 5.19 21.67 0.56
C HIS A 137 6.65 21.20 0.66
N ARG A 138 7.30 20.88 -0.48
CA ARG A 138 8.67 20.33 -0.55
C ARG A 138 8.89 19.12 0.36
N TRP A 139 7.86 18.31 0.52
CA TRP A 139 7.87 17.12 1.33
C TRP A 139 6.81 16.14 0.86
N GLY A 140 7.15 14.87 0.73
CA GLY A 140 6.20 13.81 0.38
C GLY A 140 6.77 12.43 0.56
N ARG A 141 5.88 11.47 0.78
CA ARG A 141 6.21 10.04 0.89
C ARG A 141 5.19 9.25 0.09
N ILE A 142 5.62 8.60 -0.98
CA ILE A 142 4.76 7.74 -1.80
C ILE A 142 5.21 6.30 -1.59
N ILE A 143 4.27 5.44 -1.22
CA ILE A 143 4.52 4.02 -0.96
C ILE A 143 3.53 3.21 -1.81
N TYR A 144 4.05 2.30 -2.62
CA TYR A 144 3.26 1.35 -3.39
C TYR A 144 3.32 -0.03 -2.76
N THR A 145 2.17 -0.67 -2.59
CA THR A 145 2.13 -2.09 -2.22
C THR A 145 2.42 -2.95 -3.45
N SER A 146 3.70 -3.31 -3.61
CA SER A 146 4.13 -4.34 -4.55
C SER A 146 3.83 -5.73 -3.96
N SER A 147 4.67 -6.70 -4.15
CA SER A 147 4.60 -8.07 -3.62
C SER A 147 5.93 -8.77 -3.86
N ILE A 148 6.17 -9.86 -3.14
CA ILE A 148 7.19 -10.84 -3.56
C ILE A 148 6.96 -11.31 -5.00
N MET A 149 5.70 -11.30 -5.48
CA MET A 149 5.36 -11.64 -6.87
C MET A 149 5.78 -10.57 -7.88
N GLY A 150 6.24 -9.42 -7.46
CA GLY A 150 6.88 -8.42 -8.32
C GLY A 150 8.39 -8.67 -8.52
N LEU A 151 8.98 -9.58 -7.74
CA LEU A 151 10.40 -9.95 -7.77
C LEU A 151 10.62 -11.40 -8.20
N ALA A 152 9.65 -12.26 -7.90
CA ALA A 152 9.56 -13.66 -8.31
C ALA A 152 8.13 -13.91 -8.80
N SER A 153 7.75 -15.16 -9.10
CA SER A 153 6.38 -15.50 -9.47
C SER A 153 6.04 -16.95 -9.15
N ASN A 154 4.76 -17.28 -9.29
CA ASN A 154 4.23 -18.63 -9.25
C ASN A 154 3.33 -18.88 -10.48
N PRO A 155 3.05 -20.14 -10.84
CA PRO A 155 2.04 -20.44 -11.85
C PRO A 155 0.70 -19.74 -11.55
N ALA A 156 -0.01 -19.37 -12.60
CA ALA A 156 -1.29 -18.64 -12.54
C ALA A 156 -1.21 -17.24 -11.87
N ARG A 157 -0.04 -16.58 -11.88
CA ARG A 157 0.19 -15.24 -11.32
C ARG A 157 0.66 -14.21 -12.35
N GLY A 158 0.62 -14.52 -13.66
CA GLY A 158 1.21 -13.70 -14.71
C GLY A 158 0.76 -12.25 -14.65
N ALA A 159 -0.54 -11.97 -14.73
CA ALA A 159 -1.08 -10.61 -14.70
C ALA A 159 -0.79 -9.89 -13.38
N TYR A 160 -0.95 -10.58 -12.24
CA TYR A 160 -0.63 -10.01 -10.92
C TYR A 160 0.84 -9.64 -10.80
N SER A 161 1.74 -10.57 -11.15
CA SER A 161 3.20 -10.34 -11.10
C SER A 161 3.61 -9.19 -12.01
N ALA A 162 3.02 -9.08 -13.21
CA ALA A 162 3.25 -7.98 -14.12
C ALA A 162 2.89 -6.63 -13.47
N THR A 163 1.70 -6.51 -12.83
CA THR A 163 1.31 -5.27 -12.14
C THR A 163 2.26 -4.92 -11.00
N LYS A 164 2.69 -5.92 -10.20
CA LYS A 164 3.54 -5.70 -9.02
C LYS A 164 4.99 -5.40 -9.38
N ALA A 165 5.50 -5.96 -10.48
CA ALA A 165 6.80 -5.60 -11.07
C ALA A 165 6.77 -4.19 -11.69
N ALA A 166 5.68 -3.84 -12.39
CA ALA A 166 5.50 -2.51 -12.97
C ALA A 166 5.54 -1.39 -11.93
N LEU A 167 4.94 -1.60 -10.73
CA LEU A 167 5.02 -0.64 -9.62
C LEU A 167 6.46 -0.37 -9.20
N ILE A 168 7.34 -1.38 -9.20
CA ILE A 168 8.75 -1.24 -8.86
C ILE A 168 9.48 -0.36 -9.90
N GLY A 169 9.22 -0.61 -11.18
CA GLY A 169 9.78 0.22 -12.26
C GLY A 169 9.29 1.66 -12.17
N MET A 170 7.99 1.86 -11.96
CA MET A 170 7.36 3.16 -11.79
C MET A 170 7.92 3.92 -10.58
N ALA A 171 8.09 3.26 -9.44
CA ALA A 171 8.64 3.87 -8.24
C ALA A 171 10.07 4.40 -8.45
N ARG A 172 10.91 3.66 -9.19
CA ARG A 172 12.29 4.08 -9.51
C ARG A 172 12.32 5.34 -10.36
N ALA A 173 11.51 5.40 -11.42
CA ALA A 173 11.43 6.59 -12.27
C ALA A 173 10.94 7.81 -11.48
N GLN A 174 9.85 7.65 -10.73
CA GLN A 174 9.29 8.72 -9.91
C GLN A 174 10.21 9.17 -8.78
N ALA A 175 11.03 8.28 -8.21
CA ALA A 175 12.03 8.65 -7.21
C ALA A 175 13.07 9.64 -7.79
N LEU A 176 13.49 9.44 -9.03
CA LEU A 176 14.41 10.36 -9.73
C LEU A 176 13.75 11.70 -10.07
N GLU A 177 12.49 11.65 -10.53
CA GLU A 177 11.72 12.84 -10.90
C GLU A 177 11.38 13.73 -9.69
N LEU A 178 10.99 13.10 -8.56
CA LEU A 178 10.40 13.78 -7.41
C LEU A 178 11.42 14.06 -6.28
N GLY A 179 12.57 13.38 -6.30
CA GLY A 179 13.64 13.58 -5.31
C GLY A 179 14.08 15.03 -5.13
N PRO A 180 14.29 15.82 -6.22
CA PRO A 180 14.63 17.25 -6.11
C PRO A 180 13.59 18.10 -5.36
N HIS A 181 12.37 17.58 -5.19
CA HIS A 181 11.28 18.23 -4.47
C HIS A 181 11.14 17.75 -3.01
N GLY A 182 12.07 16.91 -2.50
CA GLY A 182 12.02 16.38 -1.14
C GLY A 182 11.00 15.23 -0.97
N ILE A 183 10.63 14.57 -2.07
CA ILE A 183 9.65 13.47 -2.10
C ILE A 183 10.38 12.14 -2.30
N THR A 184 10.11 11.16 -1.45
CA THR A 184 10.59 9.79 -1.65
C THR A 184 9.49 8.90 -2.21
N VAL A 185 9.87 7.94 -3.06
CA VAL A 185 8.94 6.98 -3.66
C VAL A 185 9.51 5.58 -3.52
N ASN A 186 8.79 4.70 -2.84
CA ASN A 186 9.25 3.36 -2.52
C ASN A 186 8.14 2.31 -2.70
N CYS A 187 8.54 1.05 -2.71
CA CYS A 187 7.64 -0.09 -2.68
C CYS A 187 7.76 -0.87 -1.36
N LEU A 188 6.63 -1.26 -0.79
CA LEU A 188 6.55 -2.35 0.16
C LEU A 188 6.26 -3.63 -0.64
N ALA A 189 7.01 -4.69 -0.42
CA ALA A 189 6.78 -6.01 -1.02
C ALA A 189 6.48 -7.05 0.06
N PRO A 190 5.21 -7.23 0.43
CA PRO A 190 4.80 -8.25 1.38
C PRO A 190 4.99 -9.67 0.83
N GLY A 191 5.31 -10.60 1.73
CA GLY A 191 5.14 -12.03 1.55
C GLY A 191 3.70 -12.48 1.84
N PRO A 192 3.50 -13.73 2.28
CA PRO A 192 2.19 -14.23 2.69
C PRO A 192 1.74 -13.55 3.99
N VAL A 193 0.72 -12.68 3.89
CA VAL A 193 0.11 -11.97 5.03
C VAL A 193 -1.32 -12.47 5.24
N ALA A 194 -1.66 -12.80 6.48
CA ALA A 194 -2.96 -13.30 6.90
C ALA A 194 -4.00 -12.16 6.87
N THR A 195 -4.54 -11.89 5.69
CA THR A 195 -5.68 -11.01 5.47
C THR A 195 -6.88 -11.83 5.02
N ASP A 196 -8.08 -11.26 5.02
CA ASP A 196 -9.33 -11.96 4.69
C ASP A 196 -9.24 -12.68 3.34
N LEU A 197 -8.67 -12.02 2.32
CA LEU A 197 -8.62 -12.54 0.96
C LEU A 197 -7.85 -13.88 0.87
N PRO A 198 -6.58 -14.03 1.23
CA PRO A 198 -5.91 -15.32 1.18
C PRO A 198 -6.44 -16.31 2.21
N MET A 199 -6.91 -15.84 3.37
CA MET A 199 -7.43 -16.73 4.42
C MET A 199 -8.75 -17.37 4.05
N SER A 200 -9.59 -16.73 3.22
CA SER A 200 -10.85 -17.30 2.73
C SER A 200 -10.69 -18.21 1.51
N LEU A 201 -9.63 -18.03 0.71
CA LEU A 201 -9.44 -18.74 -0.55
C LEU A 201 -8.58 -20.01 -0.45
N LEU A 202 -7.73 -20.11 0.58
CA LEU A 202 -6.76 -21.19 0.72
C LEU A 202 -7.26 -22.27 1.69
N SER A 203 -7.02 -23.54 1.34
CA SER A 203 -7.20 -24.65 2.28
C SER A 203 -6.18 -24.59 3.41
N ASP A 204 -6.44 -25.30 4.52
CA ASP A 204 -5.53 -25.32 5.66
C ASP A 204 -4.17 -25.94 5.31
N GLU A 205 -4.16 -26.92 4.41
CA GLU A 205 -2.90 -27.48 3.88
C GLU A 205 -2.11 -26.45 3.08
N GLN A 206 -2.78 -25.68 2.21
CA GLN A 206 -2.11 -24.60 1.47
C GLN A 206 -1.57 -23.52 2.43
N LYS A 207 -2.33 -23.16 3.47
CA LYS A 207 -1.87 -22.23 4.49
C LYS A 207 -0.64 -22.75 5.23
N ARG A 208 -0.63 -24.05 5.57
CA ARG A 208 0.53 -24.70 6.20
C ARG A 208 1.77 -24.64 5.29
N VAL A 209 1.62 -25.01 4.01
CA VAL A 209 2.72 -24.97 3.03
C VAL A 209 3.29 -23.55 2.88
N PHE A 210 2.45 -22.52 2.83
CA PHE A 210 2.94 -21.14 2.77
C PHE A 210 3.70 -20.74 4.04
N ALA A 211 3.22 -21.12 5.21
CA ALA A 211 3.91 -20.86 6.48
C ALA A 211 5.30 -21.54 6.50
N GLU A 212 5.36 -22.82 6.12
CA GLU A 212 6.60 -23.59 6.09
C GLU A 212 7.65 -23.05 5.11
N ARG A 213 7.20 -22.42 4.02
CA ARG A 213 8.09 -21.79 3.03
C ARG A 213 8.74 -20.50 3.53
N THR A 214 8.18 -19.83 4.53
CA THR A 214 8.86 -18.69 5.15
C THR A 214 9.99 -19.17 6.07
N ALA A 215 11.06 -18.39 6.19
CA ALA A 215 12.11 -18.69 7.18
C ALA A 215 11.59 -18.57 8.61
N LEU A 216 10.61 -17.68 8.84
CA LEU A 216 9.98 -17.47 10.15
C LEU A 216 8.88 -18.50 10.48
N LYS A 217 8.59 -19.45 9.57
CA LYS A 217 7.62 -20.57 9.77
C LYS A 217 6.21 -20.11 10.15
N ARG A 218 5.81 -18.94 9.72
CA ARG A 218 4.48 -18.38 9.95
C ARG A 218 4.03 -17.47 8.83
N TRP A 219 2.75 -17.24 8.74
CA TRP A 219 2.20 -16.12 8.01
C TRP A 219 2.57 -14.80 8.69
N GLY A 220 2.85 -13.77 7.89
CA GLY A 220 2.85 -12.41 8.37
C GLY A 220 1.46 -11.99 8.83
N GLN A 221 1.39 -11.08 9.79
CA GLN A 221 0.15 -10.43 10.21
C GLN A 221 0.10 -9.01 9.60
N PRO A 222 -1.07 -8.40 9.40
CA PRO A 222 -1.15 -7.02 8.95
C PRO A 222 -0.27 -6.05 9.75
N ARG A 223 -0.14 -6.25 11.06
CA ARG A 223 0.73 -5.45 11.93
C ARG A 223 2.22 -5.57 11.60
N ASP A 224 2.67 -6.68 11.00
CA ASP A 224 4.08 -6.85 10.61
C ASP A 224 4.47 -5.89 9.47
N MET A 225 3.48 -5.34 8.74
CA MET A 225 3.67 -4.36 7.68
C MET A 225 3.75 -2.92 8.20
N VAL A 226 3.36 -2.67 9.45
CA VAL A 226 3.30 -1.31 10.02
C VAL A 226 4.69 -0.71 10.14
N GLY A 227 5.66 -1.43 10.73
CA GLY A 227 7.03 -0.94 10.89
C GLY A 227 7.67 -0.48 9.58
N PRO A 228 7.71 -1.32 8.53
CA PRO A 228 8.21 -0.93 7.21
C PRO A 228 7.49 0.29 6.60
N VAL A 229 6.17 0.39 6.72
CA VAL A 229 5.41 1.53 6.20
C VAL A 229 5.72 2.80 6.98
N VAL A 230 5.76 2.74 8.31
CA VAL A 230 6.11 3.87 9.17
C VAL A 230 7.54 4.34 8.87
N LEU A 231 8.51 3.43 8.70
CA LEU A 231 9.86 3.78 8.27
C LEU A 231 9.85 4.58 6.97
N LEU A 232 9.15 4.11 5.93
CA LEU A 232 9.10 4.76 4.63
C LEU A 232 8.28 6.06 4.63
N ALA A 233 7.35 6.22 5.56
CA ALA A 233 6.45 7.37 5.66
C ALA A 233 7.02 8.55 6.45
N THR A 234 8.13 8.37 7.19
CA THR A 234 8.64 9.33 8.16
C THR A 234 10.03 9.87 7.79
N GLU A 235 10.61 10.71 8.65
CA GLU A 235 12.00 11.15 8.49
C GLU A 235 13.02 10.02 8.70
N ALA A 236 12.64 8.93 9.37
CA ALA A 236 13.48 7.75 9.51
C ALA A 236 13.84 7.11 8.15
N GLY A 237 12.96 7.27 7.15
CA GLY A 237 13.17 6.83 5.76
C GLY A 237 13.59 7.94 4.79
N ALA A 238 14.00 9.11 5.24
CA ALA A 238 14.26 10.27 4.38
C ALA A 238 15.32 10.04 3.30
N PHE A 239 16.24 9.10 3.50
CA PHE A 239 17.28 8.75 2.52
C PHE A 239 16.99 7.42 1.79
N ILE A 240 15.76 6.90 1.90
CA ILE A 240 15.30 5.69 1.21
C ILE A 240 14.35 6.10 0.09
N THR A 241 14.77 5.98 -1.17
CA THR A 241 13.93 6.25 -2.34
C THR A 241 14.27 5.34 -3.50
N GLY A 242 13.30 5.02 -4.36
CA GLY A 242 13.44 4.07 -5.46
C GLY A 242 13.64 2.61 -5.01
N ASN A 243 13.40 2.31 -3.75
CA ASN A 243 13.71 1.03 -3.14
C ASN A 243 12.48 0.12 -3.02
N VAL A 244 12.76 -1.16 -2.78
CA VAL A 244 11.77 -2.19 -2.46
C VAL A 244 12.10 -2.75 -1.09
N ILE A 245 11.23 -2.52 -0.11
CA ILE A 245 11.36 -3.12 1.23
C ILE A 245 10.60 -4.45 1.25
N LEU A 246 11.34 -5.53 1.40
CA LEU A 246 10.79 -6.86 1.58
C LEU A 246 10.32 -7.05 3.02
N ALA A 247 9.07 -7.49 3.18
CA ALA A 247 8.48 -7.88 4.46
C ALA A 247 7.78 -9.24 4.28
N ASP A 248 8.57 -10.27 4.05
CA ASP A 248 8.15 -11.57 3.49
C ASP A 248 8.44 -12.79 4.38
N GLY A 249 8.94 -12.56 5.59
CA GLY A 249 9.33 -13.65 6.50
C GLY A 249 10.48 -14.50 5.95
N GLY A 250 11.26 -13.98 4.99
CA GLY A 250 12.41 -14.64 4.39
C GLY A 250 12.04 -15.69 3.33
N ILE A 251 10.84 -15.62 2.74
CA ILE A 251 10.42 -16.60 1.73
C ILE A 251 11.28 -16.52 0.44
N LEU A 252 11.76 -15.32 0.09
CA LEU A 252 12.64 -15.12 -1.08
C LEU A 252 14.13 -15.34 -0.78
N CYS A 253 14.52 -15.67 0.45
CA CYS A 253 15.92 -15.96 0.77
C CYS A 253 16.36 -17.35 0.32
N ARG A 254 15.42 -18.22 -0.10
CA ARG A 254 15.73 -19.58 -0.53
C ARG A 254 16.16 -19.62 -1.99
N THR A 255 17.20 -20.40 -2.26
CA THR A 255 17.66 -20.74 -3.61
C THR A 255 17.12 -22.08 -4.08
N PHE A 256 16.90 -23.01 -3.16
CA PHE A 256 16.32 -24.35 -3.40
C PHE A 256 15.36 -24.72 -2.27
N ASP A 257 14.40 -25.59 -2.56
CA ASP A 257 13.46 -26.17 -1.58
C ASP A 257 14.13 -27.26 -0.76
#